data_178ba4bce1a64e7537b2daeb1d727beb
#
_entry.id   178ba4bce1a64e7537b2daeb1d727beb
#
_cell.length_a   1.000
_cell.length_b   1.000
_cell.length_c   1.000
_cell.angle_alpha   90.00
_cell.angle_beta   90.00
_cell.angle_gamma   90.00
#
_symmetry.space_group_name_H-M   'P 1'
#
loop_
_entity.id
_entity.type
_entity.pdbx_description
1 polymer ?
#
loop_
_entity_poly.entity_id
_entity_poly.type
_entity_poly.pdbx_seq_one_letter_code
_entity_poly.pdbx_strand_id
1 'polypeptide(L)' 'MAAKRIEYMCSHCGKKETRYASLGKPQPGKCPRKQGDKPHTWVVNRKFEK' A
#
# COMPACT_ATOMS: atom_id res chain seq x y z
N MET A 1 15.75 -18.17 -2.58
CA MET A 1 15.93 -16.72 -2.72
C MET A 1 14.97 -15.97 -1.85
N ALA A 2 15.46 -14.97 -1.18
CA ALA A 2 14.61 -14.15 -0.31
C ALA A 2 13.71 -13.24 -1.14
N ALA A 3 12.43 -13.30 -0.89
CA ALA A 3 11.48 -12.40 -1.53
C ALA A 3 11.07 -11.35 -0.52
N LYS A 4 11.49 -10.11 -0.75
CA LYS A 4 11.12 -9.01 0.13
C LYS A 4 9.75 -8.49 -0.24
N ARG A 5 8.90 -8.42 0.75
CA ARG A 5 7.54 -7.88 0.55
C ARG A 5 7.32 -6.74 1.52
N ILE A 6 6.54 -5.79 1.08
CA ILE A 6 6.20 -4.62 1.89
C ILE A 6 4.69 -4.51 1.96
N GLU A 7 4.17 -4.40 3.17
CA GLU A 7 2.75 -4.17 3.36
C GLU A 7 2.51 -2.68 3.42
N TYR A 8 1.73 -2.18 2.47
CA TYR A 8 1.33 -0.78 2.44
C TYR A 8 -0.06 -0.64 3.03
N MET A 9 -0.31 0.48 3.63
CA MET A 9 -1.62 0.79 4.20
C MET A 9 -2.01 2.20 3.81
N CYS A 10 -3.28 2.36 3.42
CA CYS A 10 -3.78 3.71 3.18
C CYS A 10 -3.98 4.40 4.52
N SER A 11 -3.32 5.54 4.70
CA SER A 11 -3.39 6.28 5.96
C SER A 11 -4.76 6.91 6.20
N HIS A 12 -5.63 6.90 5.20
CA HIS A 12 -6.95 7.52 5.32
C HIS A 12 -8.05 6.49 5.63
N CYS A 13 -8.16 5.45 4.81
CA CYS A 13 -9.22 4.45 4.98
C CYS A 13 -8.74 3.18 5.68
N GLY A 14 -7.44 2.98 5.81
CA GLY A 14 -6.89 1.81 6.48
C GLY A 14 -6.79 0.56 5.62
N LYS A 15 -7.02 0.69 4.33
CA LYS A 15 -6.88 -0.45 3.43
C LYS A 15 -5.42 -0.90 3.36
N LYS A 16 -5.20 -2.21 3.45
CA LYS A 16 -3.85 -2.78 3.41
C LYS A 16 -3.61 -3.52 2.12
N GLU A 17 -2.41 -3.38 1.59
CA GLU A 17 -1.97 -4.06 0.37
C GLU A 17 -0.54 -4.52 0.54
N THR A 18 -0.28 -5.80 0.23
CA THR A 18 1.08 -6.34 0.28
C THR A 18 1.62 -6.44 -1.14
N ARG A 19 2.80 -5.85 -1.37
CA ARG A 19 3.46 -5.87 -2.66
C ARG A 19 4.90 -6.31 -2.51
N TYR A 20 5.46 -6.86 -3.58
CA TYR A 20 6.89 -7.12 -3.61
C TYR A 20 7.66 -5.81 -3.61
N ALA A 21 8.78 -5.78 -2.89
CA ALA A 21 9.58 -4.57 -2.78
C ALA A 21 10.00 -4.03 -4.15
N SER A 22 10.26 -4.93 -5.09
CA SER A 22 10.68 -4.54 -6.44
C SER A 22 9.56 -3.87 -7.24
N LEU A 23 8.31 -4.08 -6.86
CA LEU A 23 7.17 -3.47 -7.55
C LEU A 23 6.85 -2.07 -7.06
N GLY A 24 7.33 -1.72 -5.87
CA GLY A 24 7.04 -0.44 -5.27
C GLY A 24 5.62 -0.34 -4.74
N LYS A 25 5.14 0.88 -4.58
CA LYS A 25 3.80 1.12 -4.05
C LYS A 25 2.72 0.59 -4.96
N PRO A 26 1.60 0.09 -4.40
CA PRO A 26 0.46 -0.31 -5.23
C PRO A 26 -0.14 0.90 -5.92
N GLN A 27 -0.95 0.65 -6.95
CA GLN A 27 -1.65 1.73 -7.61
C GLN A 27 -2.57 2.42 -6.62
N PRO A 28 -2.62 3.78 -6.66
CA PRO A 28 -3.41 4.51 -5.67
C PRO A 28 -4.90 4.18 -5.72
N GLY A 29 -5.45 4.02 -6.89
CA GLY A 29 -6.87 3.73 -7.00
C GLY A 29 -7.73 4.84 -6.41
N LYS A 30 -8.98 4.52 -6.10
CA LYS A 30 -9.90 5.48 -5.50
C LYS A 30 -10.14 5.12 -4.04
N CYS A 31 -9.89 6.06 -3.17
CA CYS A 31 -10.14 5.87 -1.75
C CYS A 31 -11.61 6.19 -1.45
N PRO A 32 -12.43 5.22 -1.03
CA PRO A 32 -13.86 5.47 -0.80
C PRO A 32 -14.14 6.43 0.33
N ARG A 33 -13.17 6.64 1.22
CA ARG A 33 -13.33 7.56 2.33
C ARG A 33 -12.93 8.99 1.99
N LYS A 34 -12.24 9.20 0.87
CA LYS A 34 -11.87 10.54 0.44
C LYS A 34 -12.91 11.06 -0.53
N GLN A 35 -13.29 12.31 -0.36
CA GLN A 35 -14.23 12.96 -1.27
C GLN A 35 -13.54 13.29 -2.59
N GLY A 36 -14.29 13.25 -3.67
CA GLY A 36 -13.80 13.64 -4.98
C GLY A 36 -12.87 12.61 -5.62
N ASP A 37 -13.07 11.34 -5.29
CA ASP A 37 -12.32 10.23 -5.88
C ASP A 37 -10.81 10.37 -5.76
N LYS A 38 -10.34 10.88 -4.63
CA LYS A 38 -8.92 11.05 -4.41
C LYS A 38 -8.24 9.71 -4.21
N PRO A 39 -6.96 9.59 -4.64
CA PRO A 39 -6.25 8.32 -4.51
C PRO A 39 -5.90 8.01 -3.07
N HIS A 40 -5.65 6.72 -2.81
CA HIS A 40 -5.17 6.28 -1.52
C HIS A 40 -3.80 6.88 -1.23
N THR A 41 -3.55 7.16 0.05
CA THR A 41 -2.23 7.57 0.52
C THR A 41 -1.53 6.36 1.10
N TRP A 42 -0.72 5.70 0.30
CA TRP A 42 -0.03 4.48 0.73
C TRP A 42 1.17 4.82 1.58
N VAL A 43 1.24 4.21 2.76
CA VAL A 43 2.40 4.32 3.63
C VAL A 43 2.87 2.91 3.98
N VAL A 44 4.17 2.79 4.28
CA VAL A 44 4.73 1.50 4.67
C VAL A 44 4.24 1.16 6.07
N ASN A 45 3.53 0.04 6.18
CA ASN A 45 3.04 -0.46 7.45
C ASN A 45 3.97 -1.53 8.01
N ARG A 46 4.37 -2.48 7.17
CA ARG A 46 5.22 -3.57 7.57
C ARG A 46 6.17 -3.96 6.45
N LYS A 47 7.32 -4.48 6.83
CA LYS A 47 8.26 -5.04 5.87
C LYS A 47 8.48 -6.50 6.20
N PHE A 48 8.33 -7.34 5.19
CA PHE A 48 8.60 -8.76 5.32
C PHE A 48 9.86 -9.07 4.55
N GLU A 49 10.88 -9.54 5.25
CA GLU A 49 12.15 -9.90 4.63
C GLU A 49 12.44 -11.36 4.90
N LYS A 50 12.61 -12.11 3.83
CA LYS A 50 13.01 -13.51 3.94
C LYS A 50 13.87 -13.91 2.78
#